data_dceb461f1b3f1d690b07c656b8fedd1c
#
_entry.id   dceb461f1b3f1d690b07c656b8fedd1c
#
_cell.length_a   1.000
_cell.length_b   1.000
_cell.length_c   1.000
_cell.angle_alpha   90.00
_cell.angle_beta   90.00
_cell.angle_gamma   90.00
#
_symmetry.space_group_name_H-M   'P 1'
#
loop_
_entity.id
_entity.type
_entity.pdbx_description
1 polymer ?
#
loop_
_entity_poly.entity_id
_entity_poly.type
_entity_poly.pdbx_seq_one_letter_code
_entity_poly.pdbx_strand_id
1 'polypeptide(L)'
;MLEVKIFTLYPDLFPGPLDMGIYKKAKENKIWDLRVINIRDYSTDGRGSVDDTPFGGGSGMLLRPDIVAAALDKNTKPEEKIIYLSPKGKKFDQLEAKSISKFNKINILCGHFEGVDQRLLETRNIEEYSIGDFVLSGGETASLVFLDALIRLLPGVLGNKDSNKEESFENYLLEYPQYTKPKDWE
;
A
#
# COMPACT_ATOMS: atom_id res chain seq x y z
N MET A 1 1.49 -13.29 11.64
CA MET A 1 0.54 -12.97 10.56
C MET A 1 0.53 -11.46 10.36
N LEU A 2 0.69 -10.98 9.15
CA LEU A 2 0.55 -9.57 8.80
C LEU A 2 -0.94 -9.26 8.55
N GLU A 3 -1.52 -8.32 9.28
CA GLU A 3 -2.86 -7.77 9.05
C GLU A 3 -2.74 -6.47 8.26
N VAL A 4 -3.35 -6.41 7.08
CA VAL A 4 -3.38 -5.22 6.23
C VAL A 4 -4.80 -4.67 6.19
N LYS A 5 -4.95 -3.36 6.40
CA LYS A 5 -6.19 -2.63 6.13
C LYS A 5 -5.93 -1.60 5.03
N ILE A 6 -6.81 -1.55 4.05
CA ILE A 6 -6.77 -0.56 2.98
C ILE A 6 -8.00 0.33 3.08
N PHE A 7 -7.77 1.63 3.12
CA PHE A 7 -8.80 2.67 3.10
C PHE A 7 -8.84 3.26 1.69
N THR A 8 -9.93 3.07 0.98
CA THR A 8 -10.04 3.40 -0.45
C THR A 8 -11.44 3.89 -0.81
N LEU A 9 -11.58 4.58 -1.94
CA LEU A 9 -12.85 4.88 -2.58
C LEU A 9 -13.32 3.76 -3.54
N TYR A 10 -12.45 2.81 -3.86
CA TYR A 10 -12.68 1.75 -4.86
C TYR A 10 -12.35 0.37 -4.29
N PRO A 11 -13.17 -0.14 -3.35
CA PRO A 11 -12.90 -1.43 -2.69
C PRO A 11 -12.82 -2.61 -3.65
N ASP A 12 -13.53 -2.55 -4.79
CA ASP A 12 -13.58 -3.63 -5.78
C ASP A 12 -12.26 -3.85 -6.53
N LEU A 13 -11.30 -2.91 -6.43
CA LEU A 13 -9.95 -3.10 -6.96
C LEU A 13 -9.11 -4.09 -6.14
N PHE A 14 -9.59 -4.45 -4.94
CA PHE A 14 -8.89 -5.36 -4.04
C PHE A 14 -9.64 -6.68 -3.85
N PRO A 15 -8.92 -7.79 -3.67
CA PRO A 15 -7.46 -7.89 -3.59
C PRO A 15 -6.75 -7.84 -4.95
N GLY A 16 -7.47 -7.81 -6.08
CA GLY A 16 -6.89 -7.75 -7.41
C GLY A 16 -5.86 -8.87 -7.65
N PRO A 17 -4.67 -8.57 -8.17
CA PRO A 17 -3.63 -9.58 -8.44
C PRO A 17 -3.13 -10.31 -7.19
N LEU A 18 -3.35 -9.76 -6.00
CA LEU A 18 -2.96 -10.39 -4.74
C LEU A 18 -3.85 -11.60 -4.37
N ASP A 19 -4.91 -11.89 -5.15
CA ASP A 19 -5.70 -13.13 -5.01
C ASP A 19 -5.16 -14.29 -5.88
N MET A 20 -3.93 -14.18 -6.34
CA MET A 20 -3.30 -15.18 -7.22
C MET A 20 -1.93 -15.61 -6.71
N GLY A 21 -1.45 -16.75 -7.21
CA GLY A 21 -0.07 -17.23 -7.03
C GLY A 21 0.36 -17.37 -5.57
N ILE A 22 1.53 -16.82 -5.26
CA ILE A 22 2.13 -16.91 -3.92
C ILE A 22 1.35 -16.13 -2.87
N TYR A 23 0.70 -15.03 -3.25
CA TYR A 23 -0.06 -14.16 -2.35
C TYR A 23 -1.31 -14.86 -1.82
N LYS A 24 -2.09 -15.52 -2.73
CA LYS A 24 -3.26 -16.31 -2.37
C LYS A 24 -2.88 -17.46 -1.43
N LYS A 25 -1.86 -18.24 -1.80
CA LYS A 25 -1.35 -19.34 -0.97
C LYS A 25 -0.90 -18.87 0.41
N ALA A 26 -0.23 -17.72 0.48
CA ALA A 26 0.20 -17.12 1.74
C ALA A 26 -0.99 -16.69 2.61
N LYS A 27 -2.06 -16.17 1.99
CA LYS A 27 -3.30 -15.80 2.69
C LYS A 27 -4.03 -17.04 3.21
N GLU A 28 -4.17 -18.09 2.41
CA GLU A 28 -4.74 -19.37 2.82
C GLU A 28 -3.97 -19.99 4.00
N ASN A 29 -2.64 -19.84 4.00
CA ASN A 29 -1.76 -20.28 5.09
C ASN A 29 -1.73 -19.31 6.30
N LYS A 30 -2.57 -18.28 6.30
CA LYS A 30 -2.67 -17.27 7.40
C LYS A 30 -1.34 -16.55 7.68
N ILE A 31 -0.51 -16.36 6.65
CA ILE A 31 0.72 -15.57 6.76
C ILE A 31 0.40 -14.08 6.71
N TRP A 32 -0.59 -13.70 5.90
CA TRP A 32 -1.15 -12.36 5.84
C TRP A 32 -2.65 -12.38 5.63
N ASP A 33 -3.31 -11.26 5.90
CA ASP A 33 -4.74 -11.06 5.61
C ASP A 33 -5.00 -9.62 5.21
N LEU A 34 -6.10 -9.40 4.47
CA LEU A 34 -6.51 -8.11 3.93
C LEU A 34 -7.94 -7.79 4.34
N ARG A 35 -8.14 -6.59 4.90
CA ARG A 35 -9.44 -5.97 5.07
C ARG A 35 -9.51 -4.67 4.28
N VAL A 36 -10.52 -4.52 3.45
CA VAL A 36 -10.76 -3.31 2.66
C VAL A 36 -11.88 -2.50 3.32
N ILE A 37 -11.65 -1.20 3.48
CA ILE A 37 -12.56 -0.25 4.10
C ILE A 37 -12.92 0.81 3.06
N ASN A 38 -14.20 0.91 2.73
CA ASN A 38 -14.70 1.95 1.86
C ASN A 38 -14.82 3.26 2.65
N ILE A 39 -14.07 4.29 2.25
CA ILE A 39 -14.08 5.60 2.91
C ILE A 39 -15.48 6.25 2.78
N ARG A 40 -16.22 5.98 1.71
CA ARG A 40 -17.57 6.55 1.49
C ARG A 40 -18.57 6.15 2.58
N ASP A 41 -18.38 5.02 3.24
CA ASP A 41 -19.26 4.53 4.31
C ASP A 41 -19.20 5.42 5.57
N TYR A 42 -18.26 6.36 5.62
CA TYR A 42 -18.06 7.32 6.71
C TYR A 42 -18.56 8.73 6.36
N SER A 43 -19.10 8.92 5.17
CA SER A 43 -19.74 10.18 4.79
C SER A 43 -21.00 10.42 5.63
N THR A 44 -21.18 11.66 6.04
CA THR A 44 -22.31 12.07 6.92
C THR A 44 -23.48 12.67 6.17
N ASP A 45 -23.36 12.90 4.85
CA ASP A 45 -24.38 13.59 4.05
C ASP A 45 -25.40 12.65 3.40
N GLY A 46 -25.29 11.33 3.62
CA GLY A 46 -26.16 10.32 3.01
C GLY A 46 -25.99 10.14 1.49
N ARG A 47 -25.13 10.93 0.85
CA ARG A 47 -24.82 10.87 -0.58
C ARG A 47 -23.45 10.21 -0.86
N GLY A 48 -22.67 9.98 0.18
CA GLY A 48 -21.32 9.41 0.04
C GLY A 48 -20.28 10.41 -0.46
N SER A 49 -20.52 11.74 -0.27
CA SER A 49 -19.53 12.77 -0.60
C SER A 49 -18.32 12.64 0.30
N VAL A 50 -17.12 12.62 -0.29
CA VAL A 50 -15.86 12.37 0.41
C VAL A 50 -14.79 13.42 0.12
N ASP A 51 -15.08 14.37 -0.75
CA ASP A 51 -14.18 15.37 -1.29
C ASP A 51 -14.79 16.76 -1.26
N ASP A 52 -13.94 17.78 -1.31
CA ASP A 52 -14.34 19.19 -1.39
C ASP A 52 -13.22 20.01 -2.06
N THR A 53 -13.55 21.25 -2.43
CA THR A 53 -12.61 22.18 -3.04
C THR A 53 -11.50 22.60 -2.07
N PRO A 54 -10.26 22.76 -2.54
CA PRO A 54 -9.16 23.21 -1.68
C PRO A 54 -9.37 24.65 -1.21
N PHE A 55 -8.99 24.94 0.04
CA PHE A 55 -8.96 26.31 0.54
C PHE A 55 -7.94 27.14 -0.26
N GLY A 56 -8.33 28.37 -0.60
CA GLY A 56 -7.51 29.28 -1.40
C GLY A 56 -7.72 29.12 -2.91
N GLY A 57 -8.59 28.21 -3.32
CA GLY A 57 -8.87 27.94 -4.74
C GLY A 57 -7.85 27.00 -5.36
N GLY A 58 -7.99 26.76 -6.65
CA GLY A 58 -7.17 25.81 -7.43
C GLY A 58 -8.07 24.83 -8.17
N SER A 59 -7.48 24.07 -9.09
CA SER A 59 -8.17 23.00 -9.81
C SER A 59 -8.21 21.72 -8.95
N GLY A 60 -9.24 20.93 -9.16
CA GLY A 60 -9.40 19.63 -8.52
C GLY A 60 -10.07 19.68 -7.15
N MET A 61 -10.06 18.53 -6.48
CA MET A 61 -10.74 18.28 -5.19
C MET A 61 -9.72 17.64 -4.23
N LEU A 62 -9.98 17.74 -2.94
CA LEU A 62 -9.22 17.04 -1.90
C LEU A 62 -10.15 16.10 -1.12
N LEU A 63 -9.62 14.98 -0.69
CA LEU A 63 -10.32 14.13 0.27
C LEU A 63 -10.52 14.90 1.58
N ARG A 64 -11.75 14.91 2.05
CA ARG A 64 -12.16 15.60 3.27
C ARG A 64 -11.52 14.96 4.50
N PRO A 65 -10.85 15.74 5.35
CA PRO A 65 -10.11 15.19 6.50
C PRO A 65 -11.05 14.60 7.57
N ASP A 66 -12.24 15.15 7.78
CA ASP A 66 -13.20 14.66 8.76
C ASP A 66 -13.72 13.25 8.43
N ILE A 67 -13.97 12.98 7.15
CA ILE A 67 -14.47 11.67 6.69
C ILE A 67 -13.35 10.62 6.73
N VAL A 68 -12.17 10.96 6.23
CA VAL A 68 -11.02 10.05 6.26
C VAL A 68 -10.60 9.77 7.71
N ALA A 69 -10.59 10.81 8.58
CA ALA A 69 -10.31 10.62 10.00
C ALA A 69 -11.33 9.67 10.66
N ALA A 70 -12.63 9.84 10.39
CA ALA A 70 -13.67 8.96 10.93
C ALA A 70 -13.46 7.50 10.50
N ALA A 71 -13.04 7.27 9.24
CA ALA A 71 -12.72 5.92 8.75
C ALA A 71 -11.49 5.33 9.46
N LEU A 72 -10.42 6.11 9.59
CA LEU A 72 -9.19 5.70 10.27
C LEU A 72 -9.46 5.43 11.75
N ASP A 73 -9.99 6.40 12.49
CA ASP A 73 -10.17 6.35 13.94
C ASP A 73 -11.06 5.18 14.38
N LYS A 74 -12.04 4.79 13.56
CA LYS A 74 -12.91 3.64 13.85
C LYS A 74 -12.25 2.29 13.57
N ASN A 75 -11.24 2.24 12.71
CA ASN A 75 -10.66 0.98 12.24
C ASN A 75 -9.20 0.78 12.63
N THR A 76 -8.52 1.79 13.15
CA THR A 76 -7.12 1.71 13.57
C THR A 76 -6.98 2.07 15.04
N LYS A 77 -5.85 1.70 15.62
CA LYS A 77 -5.45 2.15 16.95
C LYS A 77 -4.32 3.18 16.82
N PRO A 78 -4.15 4.07 17.83
CA PRO A 78 -3.14 5.13 17.76
C PRO A 78 -1.70 4.65 17.50
N GLU A 79 -1.37 3.44 17.94
CA GLU A 79 -0.05 2.83 17.78
C GLU A 79 0.14 2.09 16.45
N GLU A 80 -0.92 1.90 15.67
CA GLU A 80 -0.82 1.21 14.38
C GLU A 80 -0.23 2.13 13.32
N LYS A 81 0.70 1.60 12.52
CA LYS A 81 1.29 2.32 11.40
C LYS A 81 0.24 2.61 10.33
N ILE A 82 0.17 3.88 9.91
CA ILE A 82 -0.65 4.32 8.79
C ILE A 82 0.28 4.86 7.71
N ILE A 83 0.11 4.39 6.49
CA ILE A 83 0.92 4.74 5.32
C ILE A 83 0.03 5.38 4.27
N TYR A 84 0.46 6.48 3.72
CA TYR A 84 -0.14 7.15 2.57
C TYR A 84 0.83 7.10 1.40
N LEU A 85 0.38 6.58 0.25
CA LEU A 85 1.21 6.49 -0.94
C LEU A 85 1.05 7.75 -1.79
N SER A 86 2.11 8.53 -1.89
CA SER A 86 2.15 9.86 -2.50
C SER A 86 3.47 10.07 -3.23
N PRO A 87 3.49 10.76 -4.38
CA PRO A 87 4.76 11.14 -5.04
C PRO A 87 5.68 12.01 -4.18
N LYS A 88 5.12 12.69 -3.17
CA LYS A 88 5.88 13.56 -2.23
C LYS A 88 6.56 12.77 -1.12
N GLY A 89 6.19 11.51 -0.93
CA GLY A 89 6.65 10.69 0.19
C GLY A 89 8.12 10.28 0.08
N LYS A 90 8.62 9.73 1.18
CA LYS A 90 9.93 9.08 1.22
C LYS A 90 9.98 7.94 0.18
N LYS A 91 11.10 7.80 -0.50
CA LYS A 91 11.28 6.72 -1.48
C LYS A 91 11.10 5.35 -0.81
N PHE A 92 10.20 4.55 -1.35
CA PHE A 92 10.04 3.16 -0.99
C PHE A 92 11.02 2.31 -1.79
N ASP A 93 11.96 1.70 -1.11
CA ASP A 93 12.96 0.80 -1.67
C ASP A 93 12.98 -0.55 -0.92
N GLN A 94 13.88 -1.45 -1.29
CA GLN A 94 13.97 -2.77 -0.70
C GLN A 94 14.33 -2.74 0.80
N LEU A 95 15.08 -1.75 1.26
CA LEU A 95 15.41 -1.60 2.68
C LEU A 95 14.17 -1.18 3.48
N GLU A 96 13.40 -0.23 2.95
CA GLU A 96 12.13 0.17 3.54
C GLU A 96 11.12 -1.00 3.56
N ALA A 97 11.04 -1.75 2.45
CA ALA A 97 10.18 -2.94 2.39
C ALA A 97 10.55 -3.96 3.49
N LYS A 98 11.84 -4.26 3.67
CA LYS A 98 12.34 -5.13 4.75
C LYS A 98 12.05 -4.57 6.14
N SER A 99 12.12 -3.27 6.32
CA SER A 99 11.81 -2.61 7.60
C SER A 99 10.31 -2.73 7.92
N ILE A 100 9.47 -2.40 6.94
CA ILE A 100 8.01 -2.38 7.08
C ILE A 100 7.44 -3.80 7.19
N SER A 101 8.03 -4.80 6.52
CA SER A 101 7.57 -6.21 6.61
C SER A 101 7.67 -6.82 8.01
N LYS A 102 8.37 -6.17 8.94
CA LYS A 102 8.47 -6.59 10.36
C LYS A 102 7.25 -6.21 11.19
N PHE A 103 6.41 -5.29 10.71
CA PHE A 103 5.19 -4.94 11.40
C PHE A 103 4.13 -6.03 11.24
N ASN A 104 3.35 -6.23 12.30
CA ASN A 104 2.22 -7.18 12.27
C ASN A 104 0.93 -6.55 11.76
N LYS A 105 0.85 -5.21 11.72
CA LYS A 105 -0.30 -4.46 11.26
C LYS A 105 0.13 -3.26 10.46
N ILE A 106 -0.49 -3.08 9.30
CA ILE A 106 -0.24 -1.97 8.39
C ILE A 106 -1.58 -1.47 7.88
N ASN A 107 -1.77 -0.16 7.94
CA ASN A 107 -2.94 0.51 7.41
C ASN A 107 -2.48 1.36 6.22
N ILE A 108 -3.12 1.22 5.06
CA ILE A 108 -2.76 1.96 3.85
C ILE A 108 -3.93 2.86 3.46
N LEU A 109 -3.67 4.15 3.35
CA LEU A 109 -4.61 5.13 2.83
C LEU A 109 -4.34 5.36 1.35
N CYS A 110 -5.32 5.06 0.52
CA CYS A 110 -5.31 5.34 -0.91
C CYS A 110 -5.87 6.75 -1.14
N GLY A 111 -5.04 7.65 -1.65
CA GLY A 111 -5.46 8.98 -2.04
C GLY A 111 -6.07 9.01 -3.44
N HIS A 112 -6.93 10.00 -3.66
CA HIS A 112 -7.52 10.32 -4.94
C HIS A 112 -7.57 11.83 -5.15
N PHE A 113 -7.97 12.25 -6.34
CA PHE A 113 -8.06 13.66 -6.73
C PHE A 113 -6.69 14.35 -6.61
N GLU A 114 -6.64 15.53 -5.98
CA GLU A 114 -5.38 16.25 -5.69
C GLU A 114 -4.71 15.76 -4.38
N GLY A 115 -5.27 14.73 -3.75
CA GLY A 115 -4.73 14.10 -2.54
C GLY A 115 -5.60 14.27 -1.30
N VAL A 116 -4.94 14.32 -0.16
CA VAL A 116 -5.54 14.35 1.17
C VAL A 116 -5.17 15.66 1.86
N ASP A 117 -6.07 16.19 2.68
CA ASP A 117 -5.80 17.40 3.48
C ASP A 117 -4.59 17.18 4.39
N GLN A 118 -3.61 18.09 4.30
CA GLN A 118 -2.33 18.01 5.02
C GLN A 118 -2.51 17.89 6.54
N ARG A 119 -3.53 18.54 7.10
CA ARG A 119 -3.82 18.50 8.53
C ARG A 119 -4.13 17.07 9.03
N LEU A 120 -4.73 16.23 8.16
CA LEU A 120 -4.98 14.84 8.50
C LEU A 120 -3.66 14.07 8.62
N LEU A 121 -2.74 14.24 7.67
CA LEU A 121 -1.46 13.55 7.65
C LEU A 121 -0.67 13.86 8.94
N GLU A 122 -0.64 15.12 9.34
CA GLU A 122 0.06 15.58 10.53
C GLU A 122 -0.60 15.10 11.83
N THR A 123 -1.93 15.24 11.94
CA THR A 123 -2.65 14.92 13.20
C THR A 123 -2.80 13.41 13.46
N ARG A 124 -2.64 12.56 12.46
CA ARG A 124 -2.70 11.10 12.57
C ARG A 124 -1.35 10.41 12.40
N ASN A 125 -0.27 11.21 12.33
CA ASN A 125 1.11 10.70 12.15
C ASN A 125 1.20 9.68 10.99
N ILE A 126 0.62 10.07 9.84
CA ILE A 126 0.60 9.25 8.63
C ILE A 126 1.94 9.39 7.92
N GLU A 127 2.61 8.28 7.68
CA GLU A 127 3.87 8.27 6.95
C GLU A 127 3.63 8.24 5.44
N GLU A 128 4.28 9.14 4.71
CA GLU A 128 4.19 9.21 3.25
C GLU A 128 5.32 8.43 2.59
N TYR A 129 4.97 7.56 1.62
CA TYR A 129 5.93 6.84 0.78
C TYR A 129 5.64 7.05 -0.70
N SER A 130 6.72 7.14 -1.50
CA SER A 130 6.66 7.19 -2.96
C SER A 130 7.20 5.89 -3.55
N ILE A 131 6.47 5.30 -4.49
CA ILE A 131 6.90 4.13 -5.26
C ILE A 131 7.67 4.49 -6.53
N GLY A 132 7.86 5.76 -6.80
CA GLY A 132 8.61 6.27 -7.96
C GLY A 132 8.22 7.67 -8.36
N ASP A 133 9.02 8.26 -9.24
CA ASP A 133 8.88 9.64 -9.72
C ASP A 133 7.87 9.73 -10.88
N PHE A 134 6.64 9.37 -10.61
CA PHE A 134 5.51 9.44 -11.56
C PHE A 134 4.19 9.63 -10.80
N VAL A 135 3.17 10.08 -11.53
CA VAL A 135 1.83 10.32 -10.97
C VAL A 135 0.87 9.23 -11.43
N LEU A 136 0.10 8.68 -10.49
CA LEU A 136 -1.00 7.74 -10.74
C LEU A 136 -2.34 8.42 -10.49
N SER A 137 -3.41 7.84 -11.03
CA SER A 137 -4.78 8.35 -10.86
C SER A 137 -5.30 8.20 -9.42
N GLY A 138 -4.70 7.29 -8.63
CA GLY A 138 -5.07 7.02 -7.24
C GLY A 138 -4.04 6.12 -6.56
N GLY A 139 -4.19 5.94 -5.26
CA GLY A 139 -3.28 5.16 -4.43
C GLY A 139 -3.44 3.64 -4.53
N GLU A 140 -4.50 3.13 -5.17
CA GLU A 140 -4.81 1.70 -5.19
C GLU A 140 -3.74 0.87 -5.91
N THR A 141 -3.34 1.29 -7.12
CA THR A 141 -2.28 0.60 -7.88
C THR A 141 -0.94 0.67 -7.15
N ALA A 142 -0.62 1.83 -6.56
CA ALA A 142 0.57 1.97 -5.73
C ALA A 142 0.54 1.02 -4.53
N SER A 143 -0.63 0.85 -3.89
CA SER A 143 -0.83 -0.05 -2.76
C SER A 143 -0.62 -1.52 -3.15
N LEU A 144 -1.04 -1.92 -4.33
CA LEU A 144 -0.81 -3.28 -4.84
C LEU A 144 0.69 -3.55 -5.04
N VAL A 145 1.43 -2.62 -5.65
CA VAL A 145 2.90 -2.72 -5.82
C VAL A 145 3.59 -2.75 -4.47
N PHE A 146 3.19 -1.88 -3.55
CA PHE A 146 3.73 -1.81 -2.20
C PHE A 146 3.52 -3.12 -1.43
N LEU A 147 2.31 -3.67 -1.48
CA LEU A 147 1.97 -4.93 -0.81
C LEU A 147 2.67 -6.14 -1.45
N ASP A 148 2.81 -6.16 -2.76
CA ASP A 148 3.58 -7.20 -3.45
C ASP A 148 5.00 -7.26 -2.88
N ALA A 149 5.71 -6.14 -2.86
CA ALA A 149 7.06 -6.06 -2.32
C ALA A 149 7.15 -6.50 -0.84
N LEU A 150 6.13 -6.20 -0.01
CA LEU A 150 6.12 -6.59 1.39
C LEU A 150 5.79 -8.07 1.61
N ILE A 151 4.73 -8.57 0.96
CA ILE A 151 4.22 -9.92 1.23
C ILE A 151 5.27 -10.97 0.85
N ARG A 152 5.98 -10.80 -0.27
CA ARG A 152 7.02 -11.74 -0.67
C ARG A 152 8.19 -11.85 0.32
N LEU A 153 8.39 -10.83 1.18
CA LEU A 153 9.42 -10.83 2.22
C LEU A 153 8.98 -11.57 3.50
N LEU A 154 7.68 -11.88 3.64
CA LEU A 154 7.18 -12.56 4.81
C LEU A 154 7.68 -14.02 4.85
N PRO A 155 8.09 -14.52 6.04
CA PRO A 155 8.55 -15.89 6.19
C PRO A 155 7.49 -16.90 5.71
N GLY A 156 7.88 -17.82 4.84
CA GLY A 156 7.03 -18.88 4.33
C GLY A 156 6.20 -18.53 3.09
N VAL A 157 6.33 -17.33 2.52
CA VAL A 157 5.70 -16.96 1.26
C VAL A 157 6.47 -17.51 0.07
N LEU A 158 7.77 -17.31 0.02
CA LEU A 158 8.64 -17.91 -1.00
C LEU A 158 9.04 -19.33 -0.57
N GLY A 159 9.01 -20.24 -1.55
CA GLY A 159 9.22 -21.67 -1.28
C GLY A 159 10.65 -22.06 -0.88
N ASN A 160 11.65 -21.26 -1.23
CA ASN A 160 13.03 -21.46 -0.86
C ASN A 160 13.48 -20.35 0.10
N LYS A 161 14.01 -20.72 1.27
CA LYS A 161 14.52 -19.77 2.27
C LYS A 161 15.71 -18.95 1.77
N ASP A 162 16.41 -19.45 0.75
CA ASP A 162 17.56 -18.79 0.16
C ASP A 162 17.19 -17.89 -1.04
N SER A 163 15.95 -17.96 -1.53
CA SER A 163 15.48 -17.13 -2.65
C SER A 163 15.62 -15.63 -2.41
N ASN A 164 15.62 -15.19 -1.17
CA ASN A 164 15.80 -13.77 -0.81
C ASN A 164 17.27 -13.37 -0.62
N LYS A 165 18.23 -14.30 -0.68
CA LYS A 165 19.63 -14.00 -0.37
C LYS A 165 20.43 -13.53 -1.58
N GLU A 166 20.00 -13.89 -2.78
CA GLU A 166 20.67 -13.55 -4.04
C GLU A 166 19.83 -12.63 -4.93
N GLU A 167 18.74 -12.05 -4.38
CA GLU A 167 17.88 -11.14 -5.14
C GLU A 167 18.54 -9.79 -5.36
N SER A 168 18.10 -9.11 -6.43
CA SER A 168 18.49 -7.72 -6.71
C SER A 168 18.30 -6.83 -5.48
N PHE A 169 19.23 -5.89 -5.30
CA PHE A 169 19.35 -4.96 -4.16
C PHE A 169 19.85 -5.60 -2.84
N GLU A 170 20.18 -6.90 -2.81
CA GLU A 170 21.02 -7.44 -1.76
C GLU A 170 22.46 -6.90 -1.95
N ASN A 171 23.05 -6.37 -0.88
CA ASN A 171 24.37 -5.74 -0.91
C ASN A 171 24.55 -4.67 -2.00
N TYR A 172 23.46 -3.98 -2.40
CA TYR A 172 23.44 -2.97 -3.48
C TYR A 172 23.78 -3.51 -4.87
N LEU A 173 23.66 -4.81 -5.09
CA LEU A 173 23.92 -5.45 -6.37
C LEU A 173 22.61 -5.84 -7.05
N LEU A 174 22.66 -5.92 -8.38
CA LEU A 174 21.62 -6.54 -9.19
C LEU A 174 21.98 -8.00 -9.43
N GLU A 175 20.96 -8.84 -9.62
CA GLU A 175 21.17 -10.23 -10.04
C GLU A 175 21.94 -10.31 -11.37
N TYR A 176 22.70 -11.38 -11.51
CA TYR A 176 23.36 -11.71 -12.77
C TYR A 176 22.34 -12.20 -13.81
N PRO A 177 22.68 -12.15 -15.13
CA PRO A 177 21.82 -12.67 -16.18
C PRO A 177 21.50 -14.15 -15.97
N GLN A 178 20.22 -14.50 -15.98
CA GLN A 178 19.72 -15.86 -15.77
C GLN A 178 19.48 -16.55 -17.10
N TYR A 179 19.84 -17.85 -17.19
CA TYR A 179 19.67 -18.66 -18.38
C TYR A 179 18.90 -19.94 -18.04
N THR A 180 18.05 -20.42 -18.98
CA THR A 180 17.27 -21.65 -18.83
C THR A 180 17.30 -22.47 -20.12
N LYS A 181 16.56 -23.57 -20.14
CA LYS A 181 16.36 -24.40 -21.34
C LYS A 181 15.51 -23.72 -22.39
N PRO A 182 15.73 -24.01 -23.69
CA PRO A 182 16.76 -24.92 -24.21
C PRO A 182 18.17 -24.32 -24.12
N LYS A 183 19.21 -25.20 -24.13
CA LYS A 183 20.61 -24.77 -24.04
C LYS A 183 21.02 -23.91 -25.25
N ASP A 184 20.56 -24.31 -26.44
CA ASP A 184 20.82 -23.62 -27.69
C ASP A 184 19.52 -22.87 -28.07
N TRP A 185 19.62 -21.54 -28.12
CA TRP A 185 18.53 -20.62 -28.47
C TRP A 185 19.05 -19.62 -29.50
N GLU A 186 18.40 -19.53 -30.69
CA GLU A 186 18.65 -18.58 -31.76
C GLU A 186 17.55 -17.53 -31.84
#